data_f6c8dc163aa4ac2b44bf626711e867da
#
_entry.id   f6c8dc163aa4ac2b44bf626711e867da
#
_cell.length_a   1.000
_cell.length_b   1.000
_cell.length_c   1.000
_cell.angle_alpha   90.00
_cell.angle_beta   90.00
_cell.angle_gamma   90.00
#
_symmetry.space_group_name_H-M   'P 1'
#
loop_
_entity.id
_entity.type
_entity.pdbx_description
1 polymer ?
#
loop_
_entity_poly.entity_id
_entity_poly.type
_entity_poly.pdbx_seq_one_letter_code
_entity_poly.pdbx_strand_id
1 'polypeptide(L)'
;HILPIESEEELTTAKLGEWQKIHRVDRVVIEYNGMWQLQRLYEQMPQGWMIYQEVMIADYNTFLSYNTNMRSLMVDKLTSCEMVLLNRAPVGADKMEIHKVVRGVSRRTEIGYDYVDGNFDYDEIEDPLPFDIEAPIIEIADADFAVWYRDLTEEMEKYQGKTVRFKGRVVTKHRSLKNCFVCGRHVMTC
;
A
#
# COMPACT_ATOMS: atom_id res chain seq x y z
N HIS A 1 2.29 -27.01 10.83
CA HIS A 1 3.08 -27.57 9.73
C HIS A 1 3.75 -26.42 8.98
N ILE A 2 5.04 -26.58 8.67
CA ILE A 2 5.78 -25.68 7.79
C ILE A 2 5.95 -26.40 6.45
N LEU A 3 5.52 -25.73 5.36
CA LEU A 3 5.50 -26.29 4.01
C LEU A 3 6.31 -25.37 3.11
N PRO A 4 7.57 -25.71 2.80
CA PRO A 4 8.44 -24.81 2.01
C PRO A 4 8.05 -24.80 0.53
N ILE A 5 8.21 -23.62 -0.10
CA ILE A 5 8.19 -23.40 -1.54
C ILE A 5 9.54 -22.81 -1.91
N GLU A 6 10.34 -23.56 -2.65
CA GLU A 6 11.74 -23.23 -2.92
C GLU A 6 11.91 -22.26 -4.10
N SER A 7 10.94 -22.23 -5.01
CA SER A 7 10.98 -21.35 -6.18
C SER A 7 9.62 -20.76 -6.51
N GLU A 8 9.63 -19.66 -7.26
CA GLU A 8 8.41 -18.97 -7.69
C GLU A 8 7.54 -19.84 -8.61
N GLU A 9 8.15 -20.74 -9.39
CA GLU A 9 7.45 -21.68 -10.27
C GLU A 9 6.68 -22.75 -9.50
N GLU A 10 7.14 -23.10 -8.30
CA GLU A 10 6.46 -24.06 -7.42
C GLU A 10 5.21 -23.47 -6.76
N LEU A 11 5.10 -22.15 -6.69
CA LEU A 11 3.91 -21.48 -6.16
C LEU A 11 2.76 -21.64 -7.18
N THR A 12 1.93 -22.64 -6.97
CA THR A 12 0.80 -22.95 -7.85
C THR A 12 -0.49 -23.14 -7.09
N THR A 13 -1.60 -22.78 -7.72
CA THR A 13 -2.97 -22.98 -7.19
C THR A 13 -3.22 -24.43 -6.81
N ALA A 14 -2.71 -25.38 -7.60
CA ALA A 14 -2.89 -26.81 -7.36
C ALA A 14 -2.19 -27.25 -6.06
N LYS A 15 -0.93 -26.84 -5.87
CA LYS A 15 -0.13 -27.17 -4.68
C LYS A 15 -0.74 -26.60 -3.40
N LEU A 16 -1.15 -25.32 -3.45
CA LEU A 16 -1.80 -24.67 -2.31
C LEU A 16 -3.16 -25.33 -1.97
N GLY A 17 -3.97 -25.64 -2.98
CA GLY A 17 -5.25 -26.32 -2.79
C GLY A 17 -5.12 -27.77 -2.31
N GLU A 18 -4.07 -28.48 -2.72
CA GLU A 18 -3.74 -29.82 -2.21
C GLU A 18 -3.39 -29.75 -0.72
N TRP A 19 -2.52 -28.84 -0.33
CA TRP A 19 -2.12 -28.67 1.07
C TRP A 19 -3.31 -28.31 1.97
N GLN A 20 -4.21 -27.44 1.51
CA GLN A 20 -5.43 -27.13 2.25
C GLN A 20 -6.26 -28.38 2.52
N LYS A 21 -6.44 -29.25 1.51
CA LYS A 21 -7.20 -30.49 1.65
C LYS A 21 -6.54 -31.50 2.59
N ILE A 22 -5.22 -31.66 2.46
CA ILE A 22 -4.45 -32.60 3.29
C ILE A 22 -4.48 -32.17 4.77
N HIS A 23 -4.24 -30.88 5.02
CA HIS A 23 -4.10 -30.36 6.40
C HIS A 23 -5.44 -29.89 7.00
N ARG A 24 -6.50 -29.77 6.19
CA ARG A 24 -7.85 -29.34 6.61
C ARG A 24 -7.84 -28.07 7.44
N VAL A 25 -7.16 -27.04 6.93
CA VAL A 25 -6.98 -25.75 7.62
C VAL A 25 -7.91 -24.69 7.04
N ASP A 26 -8.40 -23.81 7.91
CA ASP A 26 -9.23 -22.65 7.56
C ASP A 26 -8.40 -21.36 7.47
N ARG A 27 -7.17 -21.38 7.99
CA ARG A 27 -6.26 -20.24 7.99
C ARG A 27 -4.84 -20.69 7.66
N VAL A 28 -4.19 -19.92 6.81
CA VAL A 28 -2.80 -20.12 6.39
C VAL A 28 -2.02 -18.83 6.67
N VAL A 29 -0.81 -18.95 7.20
CA VAL A 29 0.16 -17.86 7.27
C VAL A 29 1.22 -18.11 6.22
N ILE A 30 1.46 -17.14 5.36
CA ILE A 30 2.43 -17.21 4.28
C ILE A 30 3.59 -16.27 4.60
N GLU A 31 4.76 -16.81 4.86
CA GLU A 31 6.00 -16.04 4.83
C GLU A 31 6.44 -15.96 3.36
N TYR A 32 6.17 -14.80 2.76
CA TYR A 32 6.40 -14.61 1.34
C TYR A 32 7.81 -14.09 1.08
N ASN A 33 8.46 -14.63 0.05
CA ASN A 33 9.79 -14.16 -0.34
C ASN A 33 9.74 -12.69 -0.76
N GLY A 34 10.46 -11.84 -0.05
CA GLY A 34 10.47 -10.39 -0.29
C GLY A 34 10.95 -9.98 -1.68
N MET A 35 11.66 -10.86 -2.40
CA MET A 35 12.15 -10.60 -3.77
C MET A 35 11.14 -10.94 -4.87
N TRP A 36 10.07 -11.66 -4.55
CA TRP A 36 9.02 -12.01 -5.50
C TRP A 36 7.92 -10.95 -5.52
N GLN A 37 7.31 -10.70 -6.68
CA GLN A 37 6.18 -9.77 -6.78
C GLN A 37 4.90 -10.40 -6.21
N LEU A 38 4.09 -9.60 -5.50
CA LEU A 38 2.85 -10.06 -4.88
C LEU A 38 1.81 -10.53 -5.89
N GLN A 39 1.83 -9.96 -7.09
CA GLN A 39 0.93 -10.39 -8.15
C GLN A 39 1.01 -11.91 -8.39
N ARG A 40 2.22 -12.50 -8.31
CA ARG A 40 2.38 -13.95 -8.45
C ARG A 40 1.60 -14.73 -7.41
N LEU A 41 1.61 -14.29 -6.16
CA LEU A 41 0.82 -14.90 -5.10
C LEU A 41 -0.67 -14.78 -5.40
N TYR A 42 -1.14 -13.59 -5.74
CA TYR A 42 -2.57 -13.33 -6.01
C TYR A 42 -3.11 -14.18 -7.15
N GLU A 43 -2.35 -14.34 -8.23
CA GLU A 43 -2.72 -15.17 -9.38
C GLU A 43 -2.80 -16.66 -9.03
N GLN A 44 -2.03 -17.10 -8.04
CA GLN A 44 -1.96 -18.51 -7.66
C GLN A 44 -2.82 -18.88 -6.45
N MET A 45 -3.53 -17.94 -5.86
CA MET A 45 -4.43 -18.24 -4.76
C MET A 45 -5.57 -19.17 -5.21
N PRO A 46 -5.88 -20.24 -4.44
CA PRO A 46 -7.03 -21.09 -4.72
C PRO A 46 -8.35 -20.31 -4.66
N GLN A 47 -9.32 -20.75 -5.46
CA GLN A 47 -10.64 -20.15 -5.44
C GLN A 47 -11.27 -20.19 -4.03
N GLY A 48 -11.76 -19.06 -3.57
CA GLY A 48 -12.38 -18.92 -2.25
C GLY A 48 -11.40 -18.52 -1.14
N TRP A 49 -10.10 -18.47 -1.43
CA TRP A 49 -9.16 -17.84 -0.50
C TRP A 49 -9.29 -16.33 -0.55
N MET A 50 -9.11 -15.69 0.60
CA MET A 50 -9.01 -14.25 0.73
C MET A 50 -7.82 -13.90 1.60
N ILE A 51 -7.15 -12.81 1.27
CA ILE A 51 -6.13 -12.24 2.14
C ILE A 51 -6.87 -11.54 3.28
N TYR A 52 -6.54 -11.93 4.49
CA TYR A 52 -7.10 -11.32 5.69
C TYR A 52 -6.23 -10.16 6.17
N GLN A 53 -4.93 -10.28 6.04
CA GLN A 53 -3.97 -9.25 6.43
C GLN A 53 -2.66 -9.43 5.68
N GLU A 54 -2.09 -8.34 5.22
CA GLU A 54 -0.73 -8.25 4.68
C GLU A 54 0.14 -7.38 5.57
N VAL A 55 1.25 -7.95 6.02
CA VAL A 55 2.25 -7.25 6.83
C VAL A 55 3.59 -7.31 6.11
N MET A 56 4.17 -6.16 5.83
CA MET A 56 5.54 -6.06 5.33
C MET A 56 6.50 -5.98 6.51
N ILE A 57 7.41 -6.92 6.62
CA ILE A 57 8.50 -6.88 7.63
C ILE A 57 9.78 -6.46 6.93
N ALA A 58 10.41 -5.40 7.41
CA ALA A 58 11.65 -4.88 6.85
C ALA A 58 12.65 -4.50 7.94
N ASP A 59 13.93 -4.63 7.64
CA ASP A 59 14.99 -4.18 8.53
C ASP A 59 15.12 -2.64 8.46
N TYR A 60 15.01 -1.97 9.60
CA TYR A 60 15.12 -0.52 9.69
C TYR A 60 16.40 0.01 9.02
N ASN A 61 17.54 -0.65 9.25
CA ASN A 61 18.84 -0.16 8.79
C ASN A 61 19.02 -0.25 7.27
N THR A 62 18.27 -1.13 6.60
CA THR A 62 18.39 -1.37 5.16
C THR A 62 17.20 -0.87 4.35
N PHE A 63 16.09 -0.50 4.99
CA PHE A 63 14.84 -0.10 4.33
C PHE A 63 15.05 1.00 3.28
N LEU A 64 15.72 2.09 3.62
CA LEU A 64 15.97 3.21 2.69
C LEU A 64 16.88 2.81 1.54
N SER A 65 17.85 1.93 1.78
CA SER A 65 18.71 1.39 0.74
C SER A 65 17.94 0.51 -0.24
N TYR A 66 17.07 -0.37 0.25
CA TYR A 66 16.18 -1.16 -0.61
C TYR A 66 15.21 -0.25 -1.39
N ASN A 67 14.63 0.76 -0.75
CA ASN A 67 13.77 1.73 -1.43
C ASN A 67 14.49 2.46 -2.56
N THR A 68 15.76 2.81 -2.39
CA THR A 68 16.55 3.49 -3.43
C THR A 68 16.91 2.57 -4.59
N ASN A 69 17.31 1.33 -4.30
CA ASN A 69 17.86 0.42 -5.31
C ASN A 69 16.79 -0.48 -5.96
N MET A 70 15.68 -0.73 -5.27
CA MET A 70 14.63 -1.67 -5.68
C MET A 70 13.23 -1.05 -5.54
N ARG A 71 13.09 0.20 -5.99
CA ARG A 71 11.90 1.02 -5.81
C ARG A 71 10.60 0.30 -6.22
N SER A 72 10.59 -0.33 -7.39
CA SER A 72 9.39 -1.01 -7.91
C SER A 72 8.92 -2.15 -7.00
N LEU A 73 9.87 -2.91 -6.43
CA LEU A 73 9.58 -3.99 -5.50
C LEU A 73 9.07 -3.45 -4.16
N MET A 74 9.66 -2.36 -3.66
CA MET A 74 9.19 -1.70 -2.44
C MET A 74 7.77 -1.15 -2.60
N VAL A 75 7.48 -0.52 -3.73
CA VAL A 75 6.13 -0.03 -4.05
C VAL A 75 5.13 -1.18 -4.14
N ASP A 76 5.50 -2.29 -4.80
CA ASP A 76 4.67 -3.51 -4.86
C ASP A 76 4.25 -3.99 -3.45
N LYS A 77 5.18 -4.05 -2.50
CA LYS A 77 4.91 -4.48 -1.12
C LYS A 77 4.11 -3.45 -0.31
N LEU A 78 4.44 -2.17 -0.44
CA LEU A 78 3.81 -1.10 0.34
C LEU A 78 2.40 -0.76 -0.13
N THR A 79 2.05 -1.06 -1.39
CA THR A 79 0.74 -0.67 -1.95
C THR A 79 -0.42 -1.40 -1.29
N SER A 80 -0.24 -2.67 -0.94
CA SER A 80 -1.30 -3.53 -0.43
C SER A 80 -1.17 -3.84 1.06
N CYS A 81 0.00 -3.62 1.68
CA CYS A 81 0.17 -3.96 3.08
C CYS A 81 -0.61 -2.99 4.00
N GLU A 82 -1.24 -3.57 5.00
CA GLU A 82 -1.93 -2.82 6.05
C GLU A 82 -0.97 -2.28 7.10
N MET A 83 0.16 -2.96 7.28
CA MET A 83 1.20 -2.57 8.20
C MET A 83 2.59 -2.82 7.62
N VAL A 84 3.51 -1.89 7.82
CA VAL A 84 4.94 -2.12 7.68
C VAL A 84 5.58 -2.16 9.06
N LEU A 85 6.29 -3.24 9.35
CA LEU A 85 7.02 -3.43 10.60
C LEU A 85 8.51 -3.27 10.35
N LEU A 86 9.09 -2.21 10.89
CA LEU A 86 10.52 -1.93 10.84
C LEU A 86 11.20 -2.61 12.05
N ASN A 87 11.77 -3.79 11.81
CA ASN A 87 12.47 -4.51 12.87
C ASN A 87 13.92 -4.03 13.05
N ARG A 88 14.53 -4.36 14.19
CA ARG A 88 15.89 -3.97 14.56
C ARG A 88 16.14 -2.45 14.54
N ALA A 89 15.11 -1.66 14.80
CA ALA A 89 15.24 -0.22 14.91
C ALA A 89 16.14 0.12 16.13
N PRO A 90 17.12 1.03 15.99
CA PRO A 90 17.88 1.49 17.14
C PRO A 90 17.00 2.34 18.07
N VAL A 91 17.30 2.33 19.36
CA VAL A 91 16.62 3.22 20.32
C VAL A 91 16.87 4.68 19.89
N GLY A 92 15.79 5.46 19.77
CA GLY A 92 15.85 6.83 19.27
C GLY A 92 16.00 6.93 17.74
N ALA A 93 15.58 5.91 17.01
CA ALA A 93 15.55 5.89 15.54
C ALA A 93 14.91 7.13 14.93
N ASP A 94 15.52 7.69 13.89
CA ASP A 94 14.89 8.74 13.06
C ASP A 94 13.83 8.10 12.17
N LYS A 95 12.57 8.43 12.42
CA LYS A 95 11.42 7.87 11.71
C LYS A 95 11.06 8.64 10.43
N MET A 96 11.49 9.91 10.31
CA MET A 96 10.96 10.86 9.32
C MET A 96 11.15 10.40 7.88
N GLU A 97 12.34 9.92 7.51
CA GLU A 97 12.61 9.51 6.13
C GLU A 97 11.83 8.23 5.74
N ILE A 98 11.71 7.27 6.66
CA ILE A 98 10.90 6.06 6.44
C ILE A 98 9.42 6.45 6.35
N HIS A 99 8.95 7.29 7.26
CA HIS A 99 7.58 7.83 7.22
C HIS A 99 7.27 8.42 5.84
N LYS A 100 8.09 9.32 5.32
CA LYS A 100 7.90 9.93 3.99
C LYS A 100 7.84 8.89 2.88
N VAL A 101 8.68 7.88 2.91
CA VAL A 101 8.68 6.80 1.91
C VAL A 101 7.37 6.03 1.94
N VAL A 102 6.93 5.59 3.12
CA VAL A 102 5.69 4.82 3.27
C VAL A 102 4.48 5.68 2.90
N ARG A 103 4.37 6.89 3.44
CA ARG A 103 3.28 7.84 3.13
C ARG A 103 3.26 8.26 1.66
N GLY A 104 4.42 8.28 1.00
CA GLY A 104 4.55 8.50 -0.43
C GLY A 104 3.91 7.38 -1.28
N VAL A 105 3.73 6.18 -0.74
CA VAL A 105 3.07 5.03 -1.39
C VAL A 105 1.65 4.83 -0.88
N SER A 106 1.46 4.75 0.43
CA SER A 106 0.16 4.54 1.07
C SER A 106 0.02 5.40 2.32
N ARG A 107 -1.10 6.12 2.43
CA ARG A 107 -1.44 6.89 3.65
C ARG A 107 -2.12 6.02 4.71
N ARG A 108 -2.63 4.85 4.34
CA ARG A 108 -3.40 3.95 5.21
C ARG A 108 -2.54 2.94 5.95
N THR A 109 -1.36 2.62 5.39
CA THR A 109 -0.45 1.63 5.97
C THR A 109 0.02 2.07 7.34
N GLU A 110 -0.22 1.27 8.36
CA GLU A 110 0.35 1.51 9.69
C GLU A 110 1.87 1.27 9.66
N ILE A 111 2.60 2.06 10.44
CA ILE A 111 4.06 1.92 10.55
C ILE A 111 4.39 1.58 11.99
N GLY A 112 4.99 0.43 12.21
CA GLY A 112 5.45 -0.04 13.51
C GLY A 112 6.97 -0.18 13.56
N TYR A 113 7.54 0.08 14.72
CA TYR A 113 8.96 -0.04 14.98
C TYR A 113 9.22 -1.01 16.11
N ASP A 114 9.94 -2.09 15.80
CA ASP A 114 10.40 -3.09 16.75
C ASP A 114 11.89 -2.81 17.05
N TYR A 115 12.13 -2.33 18.28
CA TYR A 115 13.44 -1.85 18.68
C TYR A 115 14.35 -2.98 19.17
N VAL A 116 15.65 -2.76 19.04
CA VAL A 116 16.68 -3.72 19.49
C VAL A 116 16.67 -3.99 21.00
N ASP A 117 16.02 -3.15 21.79
CA ASP A 117 15.83 -3.31 23.23
C ASP A 117 14.55 -4.09 23.59
N GLY A 118 13.78 -4.53 22.59
CA GLY A 118 12.55 -5.27 22.76
C GLY A 118 11.30 -4.39 22.97
N ASN A 119 11.45 -3.08 22.91
CA ASN A 119 10.29 -2.17 22.91
C ASN A 119 9.68 -2.10 21.49
N PHE A 120 8.41 -1.71 21.46
CA PHE A 120 7.66 -1.50 20.22
C PHE A 120 6.86 -0.21 20.32
N ASP A 121 6.81 0.56 19.25
CA ASP A 121 5.87 1.67 19.12
C ASP A 121 5.37 1.84 17.68
N TYR A 122 4.34 2.64 17.54
CA TYR A 122 3.84 3.08 16.23
C TYR A 122 4.46 4.41 15.81
N ASP A 123 4.38 4.68 14.53
CA ASP A 123 4.68 5.99 13.98
C ASP A 123 3.52 6.95 14.28
N GLU A 124 3.79 7.95 15.11
CA GLU A 124 2.82 8.97 15.50
C GLU A 124 3.05 10.31 14.75
N ILE A 125 3.86 10.28 13.66
CA ILE A 125 4.09 11.48 12.86
C ILE A 125 2.80 11.85 12.14
N GLU A 126 2.29 13.05 12.44
CA GLU A 126 1.13 13.58 11.74
C GLU A 126 1.48 14.01 10.31
N ASP A 127 0.60 13.68 9.38
CA ASP A 127 0.73 14.03 7.96
C ASP A 127 -0.55 14.75 7.51
N PRO A 128 -0.71 16.03 7.91
CA PRO A 128 -1.92 16.77 7.62
C PRO A 128 -2.11 16.95 6.11
N LEU A 129 -3.36 17.00 5.67
CA LEU A 129 -3.67 17.35 4.30
C LEU A 129 -3.28 18.80 4.03
N PRO A 130 -2.68 19.13 2.86
CA PRO A 130 -2.28 20.48 2.51
C PRO A 130 -3.46 21.40 2.16
N PHE A 131 -4.70 20.96 2.36
CA PHE A 131 -5.95 21.67 2.10
C PHE A 131 -6.96 21.40 3.21
N ASP A 132 -7.89 22.37 3.42
CA ASP A 132 -8.92 22.24 4.42
C ASP A 132 -10.10 21.41 3.89
N ILE A 133 -10.23 20.19 4.44
CA ILE A 133 -11.30 19.27 4.07
C ILE A 133 -12.67 19.69 4.62
N GLU A 134 -12.73 20.52 5.66
CA GLU A 134 -13.98 21.00 6.25
C GLU A 134 -14.48 22.30 5.60
N ALA A 135 -13.72 22.87 4.68
CA ALA A 135 -14.15 24.06 3.94
C ALA A 135 -15.43 23.76 3.12
N PRO A 136 -16.33 24.74 2.96
CA PRO A 136 -17.54 24.59 2.11
C PRO A 136 -17.21 24.22 0.66
N ILE A 137 -16.06 24.65 0.16
CA ILE A 137 -15.46 24.24 -1.11
C ILE A 137 -14.01 23.90 -0.81
N ILE A 138 -13.64 22.66 -1.03
CA ILE A 138 -12.25 22.19 -0.84
C ILE A 138 -11.45 22.66 -2.05
N GLU A 139 -10.56 23.62 -1.86
CA GLU A 139 -9.69 24.15 -2.92
C GLU A 139 -8.43 23.28 -3.04
N ILE A 140 -8.24 22.64 -4.18
CA ILE A 140 -7.07 21.80 -4.44
C ILE A 140 -6.13 22.54 -5.37
N ALA A 141 -5.00 22.95 -4.84
CA ALA A 141 -3.94 23.57 -5.62
C ALA A 141 -3.28 22.58 -6.59
N ASP A 142 -2.59 23.09 -7.60
CA ASP A 142 -1.94 22.24 -8.61
C ASP A 142 -0.90 21.30 -8.01
N ALA A 143 -0.17 21.73 -6.99
CA ALA A 143 0.81 20.91 -6.28
C ALA A 143 0.18 19.80 -5.44
N ASP A 144 -1.03 20.03 -4.92
CA ASP A 144 -1.69 19.16 -3.95
C ASP A 144 -2.59 18.13 -4.61
N PHE A 145 -2.77 18.23 -5.95
CA PHE A 145 -3.70 17.36 -6.67
C PHE A 145 -3.38 15.87 -6.52
N ALA A 146 -2.10 15.49 -6.53
CA ALA A 146 -1.70 14.10 -6.37
C ALA A 146 -2.00 13.57 -4.96
N VAL A 147 -1.78 14.39 -3.94
CA VAL A 147 -2.10 14.06 -2.54
C VAL A 147 -3.62 13.89 -2.38
N TRP A 148 -4.39 14.87 -2.88
CA TRP A 148 -5.85 14.79 -2.85
C TRP A 148 -6.39 13.57 -3.59
N TYR A 149 -5.89 13.30 -4.80
CA TYR A 149 -6.38 12.18 -5.61
C TYR A 149 -6.15 10.84 -4.92
N ARG A 150 -4.98 10.67 -4.30
CA ARG A 150 -4.67 9.47 -3.53
C ARG A 150 -5.57 9.36 -2.30
N ASP A 151 -5.66 10.40 -1.51
CA ASP A 151 -6.50 10.44 -0.31
C ASP A 151 -7.97 10.16 -0.65
N LEU A 152 -8.49 10.74 -1.76
CA LEU A 152 -9.82 10.45 -2.27
C LEU A 152 -10.01 8.98 -2.65
N THR A 153 -9.01 8.33 -3.25
CA THR A 153 -9.12 6.92 -3.66
C THR A 153 -9.02 5.96 -2.48
N GLU A 154 -8.27 6.31 -1.46
CA GLU A 154 -8.10 5.51 -0.24
C GLU A 154 -9.24 5.70 0.76
N GLU A 155 -9.79 6.92 0.86
CA GLU A 155 -10.80 7.31 1.84
C GLU A 155 -11.98 8.07 1.20
N MET A 156 -12.62 7.47 0.23
CA MET A 156 -13.70 8.10 -0.56
C MET A 156 -14.84 8.64 0.31
N GLU A 157 -15.17 7.97 1.40
CA GLU A 157 -16.28 8.34 2.27
C GLU A 157 -16.11 9.72 2.90
N LYS A 158 -14.88 10.13 3.18
CA LYS A 158 -14.57 11.42 3.77
C LYS A 158 -14.86 12.62 2.84
N TYR A 159 -14.99 12.36 1.53
CA TYR A 159 -15.34 13.37 0.50
C TYR A 159 -16.80 13.29 0.07
N GLN A 160 -17.57 12.35 0.58
CA GLN A 160 -18.96 12.18 0.18
C GLN A 160 -19.79 13.42 0.52
N GLY A 161 -20.49 13.96 -0.50
CA GLY A 161 -21.31 15.16 -0.35
C GLY A 161 -20.54 16.49 -0.28
N LYS A 162 -19.22 16.46 -0.34
CA LYS A 162 -18.38 17.67 -0.34
C LYS A 162 -18.20 18.23 -1.75
N THR A 163 -18.01 19.53 -1.86
CA THR A 163 -17.69 20.22 -3.11
C THR A 163 -16.19 20.44 -3.23
N VAL A 164 -15.60 19.98 -4.31
CA VAL A 164 -14.16 20.11 -4.55
C VAL A 164 -13.92 20.98 -5.79
N ARG A 165 -12.97 21.88 -5.70
CA ARG A 165 -12.52 22.72 -6.81
C ARG A 165 -11.07 22.41 -7.15
N PHE A 166 -10.84 22.00 -8.37
CA PHE A 166 -9.49 21.75 -8.89
C PHE A 166 -9.39 22.11 -10.37
N LYS A 167 -8.17 22.22 -10.90
CA LYS A 167 -7.90 22.48 -12.30
C LYS A 167 -7.63 21.18 -13.03
N GLY A 168 -8.43 20.87 -14.03
CA GLY A 168 -8.32 19.65 -14.82
C GLY A 168 -8.34 19.91 -16.32
N ARG A 169 -7.99 18.89 -17.11
CA ARG A 169 -8.17 18.86 -18.57
C ARG A 169 -9.50 18.22 -18.90
N VAL A 170 -10.27 18.89 -19.75
CA VAL A 170 -11.56 18.35 -20.22
C VAL A 170 -11.33 17.58 -21.52
N VAL A 171 -11.82 16.35 -21.56
CA VAL A 171 -11.85 15.50 -22.75
C VAL A 171 -13.30 15.33 -23.18
N THR A 172 -13.66 15.93 -24.31
CA THR A 172 -15.04 15.96 -24.82
C THR A 172 -15.39 14.79 -25.73
N LYS A 173 -14.40 14.06 -26.24
CA LYS A 173 -14.59 12.91 -27.15
C LYS A 173 -14.30 11.60 -26.40
N HIS A 174 -15.31 11.09 -25.71
CA HIS A 174 -15.24 9.74 -25.15
C HIS A 174 -16.19 8.82 -25.91
N ARG A 175 -15.67 7.71 -26.46
CA ARG A 175 -16.42 6.81 -27.36
C ARG A 175 -17.66 6.14 -26.74
N SER A 176 -17.72 6.04 -25.42
CA SER A 176 -18.75 5.29 -24.69
C SER A 176 -19.77 6.16 -23.95
N LEU A 177 -19.59 7.48 -23.88
CA LEU A 177 -20.48 8.36 -23.10
C LEU A 177 -21.09 9.43 -24.02
N LYS A 178 -22.40 9.36 -24.24
CA LYS A 178 -23.15 10.40 -24.93
C LYS A 178 -23.48 11.53 -23.95
N ASN A 179 -23.30 12.78 -24.37
CA ASN A 179 -23.61 13.99 -23.58
C ASN A 179 -22.82 14.12 -22.26
N CYS A 180 -21.63 13.53 -22.20
CA CYS A 180 -20.73 13.62 -21.05
C CYS A 180 -19.35 14.10 -21.49
N PHE A 181 -18.61 14.65 -20.55
CA PHE A 181 -17.20 14.93 -20.71
C PHE A 181 -16.43 14.29 -19.54
N VAL A 182 -15.19 13.97 -19.77
CA VAL A 182 -14.27 13.51 -18.72
C VAL A 182 -13.40 14.69 -18.33
N CYS A 183 -13.37 15.00 -17.06
CA CYS A 183 -12.41 15.95 -16.48
C CYS A 183 -11.39 15.15 -15.69
N GLY A 184 -10.13 15.32 -16.01
CA GLY A 184 -9.07 14.57 -15.35
C GLY A 184 -7.73 15.26 -15.45
N ARG A 185 -6.76 14.68 -14.80
CA ARG A 185 -5.39 15.16 -14.76
C ARG A 185 -4.44 13.97 -14.76
N HIS A 186 -3.27 14.12 -15.38
CA HIS A 186 -2.22 13.12 -15.24
C HIS A 186 -1.61 13.25 -13.85
N VAL A 187 -1.64 12.17 -13.11
CA VAL A 187 -0.95 12.03 -11.83
C VAL A 187 0.20 11.05 -12.06
N MET A 188 1.42 11.47 -11.81
CA MET A 188 2.53 10.54 -11.69
C MET A 188 2.52 10.00 -10.26
N THR A 189 2.02 8.81 -10.11
CA THR A 189 2.21 8.01 -8.90
C THR A 189 3.55 7.31 -9.07
N CYS A 190 4.55 7.75 -8.35
CA CYS A 190 5.87 7.10 -8.33
C CYS A 190 5.80 5.82 -7.54
#